data_044dc402582c0e7b89b9f8691ae18e88
#
_entry.id   044dc402582c0e7b89b9f8691ae18e88
#
_cell.length_a   1.000
_cell.length_b   1.000
_cell.length_c   1.000
_cell.angle_alpha   90.00
_cell.angle_beta   90.00
_cell.angle_gamma   90.00
#
_symmetry.space_group_name_H-M   'P 1'
#
loop_
_entity.id
_entity.type
_entity.pdbx_description
1 polymer ?
#
loop_
_entity_poly.entity_id
_entity_poly.type
_entity_poly.pdbx_seq_one_letter_code
_entity_poly.pdbx_strand_id
1 'polypeptide(L)'
;MQTFKKIILAFKFSSACRSALEKAIQLSILNDAELFIFHALDYRLIGRDQRDSDLIELNQQMEQKFETEIKPLIDEFPKFKFGSSPSDPALEICKIAHRIQADLILLGCHDEPEKPRLARLDYVGMTILEKAPCPVMLVPP
;
A
#
# COMPACT_ATOMS: atom_id res chain seq x y z
N MET A 1 20.93 16.70 -2.89
CA MET A 1 20.35 15.45 -3.38
C MET A 1 19.07 15.17 -2.59
N GLN A 2 17.98 14.97 -3.27
CA GLN A 2 16.72 14.62 -2.60
C GLN A 2 16.72 13.14 -2.26
N THR A 3 16.40 12.83 -1.01
CA THR A 3 16.20 11.46 -0.56
C THR A 3 14.71 11.23 -0.34
N PHE A 4 14.28 9.99 -0.41
CA PHE A 4 12.92 9.64 -0.07
C PHE A 4 12.75 9.70 1.45
N LYS A 5 11.81 10.50 1.93
CA LYS A 5 11.52 10.66 3.36
C LYS A 5 10.21 10.01 3.78
N LYS A 6 9.25 9.97 2.89
CA LYS A 6 7.92 9.40 3.15
C LYS A 6 7.52 8.53 1.96
N ILE A 7 7.44 7.23 2.21
CA ILE A 7 7.14 6.23 1.19
C ILE A 7 5.81 5.57 1.53
N ILE A 8 4.96 5.40 0.53
CA ILE A 8 3.69 4.69 0.66
C ILE A 8 3.78 3.39 -0.11
N LEU A 9 3.36 2.30 0.51
CA LEU A 9 3.13 1.03 -0.17
C LEU A 9 1.63 0.81 -0.28
N ALA A 10 1.13 0.69 -1.50
CA ALA A 10 -0.24 0.24 -1.76
C ALA A 10 -0.22 -1.29 -1.64
N PHE A 11 -0.85 -1.80 -0.59
CA PHE A 11 -0.66 -3.17 -0.15
C PHE A 11 -1.93 -4.01 -0.29
N LYS A 12 -1.75 -5.23 -0.78
CA LYS A 12 -2.74 -6.30 -0.73
C LYS A 12 -2.06 -7.54 -0.14
N PHE A 13 -2.81 -8.36 0.58
CA PHE A 13 -2.28 -9.63 1.10
C PHE A 13 -2.21 -10.66 -0.03
N SER A 14 -1.22 -10.50 -0.92
CA SER A 14 -1.01 -11.37 -2.07
C SER A 14 0.49 -11.50 -2.34
N SER A 15 0.86 -12.52 -3.10
CA SER A 15 2.25 -12.73 -3.49
C SER A 15 2.81 -11.58 -4.34
N ALA A 16 1.95 -10.97 -5.16
CA ALA A 16 2.34 -9.82 -5.99
C ALA A 16 2.84 -8.64 -5.17
N CYS A 17 2.26 -8.42 -4.00
CA CYS A 17 2.65 -7.31 -3.14
C CYS A 17 3.82 -7.63 -2.21
N ARG A 18 4.20 -8.90 -2.09
CA ARG A 18 5.33 -9.26 -1.21
C ARG A 18 6.64 -8.65 -1.70
N SER A 19 6.92 -8.74 -3.00
CA SER A 19 8.12 -8.13 -3.58
C SER A 19 8.10 -6.60 -3.43
N ALA A 20 6.94 -5.98 -3.58
CA ALA A 20 6.79 -4.55 -3.36
C ALA A 20 7.04 -4.19 -1.89
N LEU A 21 6.55 -5.00 -0.95
CA LEU A 21 6.80 -4.81 0.47
C LEU A 21 8.30 -4.88 0.80
N GLU A 22 8.98 -5.90 0.29
CA GLU A 22 10.42 -6.05 0.50
C GLU A 22 11.19 -4.85 -0.04
N LYS A 23 10.84 -4.39 -1.25
CA LYS A 23 11.46 -3.22 -1.86
C LYS A 23 11.18 -1.95 -1.05
N ALA A 24 9.95 -1.78 -0.58
CA ALA A 24 9.58 -0.64 0.24
C ALA A 24 10.38 -0.60 1.54
N ILE A 25 10.55 -1.74 2.19
CA ILE A 25 11.36 -1.86 3.41
C ILE A 25 12.82 -1.48 3.12
N GLN A 26 13.40 -2.03 2.06
CA GLN A 26 14.79 -1.73 1.68
C GLN A 26 14.99 -0.24 1.42
N LEU A 27 14.12 0.37 0.63
CA LEU A 27 14.22 1.79 0.31
C LEU A 27 14.03 2.65 1.54
N SER A 28 13.13 2.27 2.43
CA SER A 28 12.88 3.01 3.67
C SER A 28 14.08 2.97 4.61
N ILE A 29 14.71 1.81 4.74
CA ILE A 29 15.92 1.67 5.55
C ILE A 29 17.07 2.49 4.96
N LEU A 30 17.31 2.36 3.66
CA LEU A 30 18.39 3.07 2.99
C LEU A 30 18.25 4.59 3.05
N ASN A 31 17.04 5.09 3.08
CA ASN A 31 16.76 6.53 3.08
C ASN A 31 16.40 7.07 4.47
N ASP A 32 16.34 6.22 5.48
CA ASP A 32 15.81 6.58 6.81
C ASP A 32 14.43 7.21 6.71
N ALA A 33 13.56 6.61 5.88
CA ALA A 33 12.25 7.11 5.56
C ALA A 33 11.16 6.51 6.44
N GLU A 34 10.06 7.24 6.59
CA GLU A 34 8.83 6.66 7.14
C GLU A 34 8.15 5.83 6.06
N LEU A 35 7.69 4.64 6.42
CA LEU A 35 6.95 3.76 5.53
C LEU A 35 5.49 3.69 5.96
N PHE A 36 4.60 4.06 5.05
CA PHE A 36 3.16 3.95 5.24
C PHE A 36 2.67 2.77 4.41
N ILE A 37 2.15 1.76 5.06
CA ILE A 37 1.56 0.61 4.38
C ILE A 37 0.05 0.79 4.44
N PHE A 38 -0.57 0.96 3.28
CA PHE A 38 -2.01 1.20 3.20
C PHE A 38 -2.69 0.02 2.49
N HIS A 39 -3.67 -0.58 3.17
CA HIS A 39 -4.51 -1.64 2.64
C HIS A 39 -5.94 -1.14 2.56
N ALA A 40 -6.51 -1.07 1.35
CA ALA A 40 -7.91 -0.75 1.19
C ALA A 40 -8.75 -2.00 1.43
N LEU A 41 -9.75 -1.86 2.26
CA LEU A 41 -10.71 -2.93 2.52
C LEU A 41 -11.62 -3.14 1.31
N ASP A 42 -12.47 -4.15 1.41
CA ASP A 42 -13.42 -4.48 0.35
C ASP A 42 -14.26 -3.24 -0.02
N TYR A 43 -14.22 -2.85 -1.30
CA TYR A 43 -14.94 -1.68 -1.80
C TYR A 43 -16.45 -1.78 -1.56
N ARG A 44 -17.01 -2.98 -1.39
CA ARG A 44 -18.43 -3.16 -1.06
C ARG A 44 -18.82 -2.57 0.27
N LEU A 45 -17.85 -2.24 1.10
CA LEU A 45 -18.06 -1.60 2.40
C LEU A 45 -17.96 -0.07 2.32
N ILE A 46 -17.67 0.49 1.15
CA ILE A 46 -17.59 1.93 0.96
C ILE A 46 -18.96 2.56 1.29
N GLY A 47 -18.94 3.60 2.11
CA GLY A 47 -20.16 4.30 2.53
C GLY A 47 -20.85 3.71 3.75
N ARG A 48 -20.38 2.58 4.29
CA ARG A 48 -20.91 2.03 5.53
C ARG A 48 -20.44 2.86 6.73
N ASP A 49 -21.28 2.89 7.76
CA ASP A 49 -20.94 3.53 9.03
C ASP A 49 -19.74 2.80 9.65
N GLN A 50 -18.75 3.56 10.13
CA GLN A 50 -17.58 2.98 10.81
C GLN A 50 -17.94 2.22 12.08
N ARG A 51 -19.17 2.39 12.58
CA ARG A 51 -19.69 1.63 13.72
C ARG A 51 -20.39 0.33 13.32
N ASP A 52 -20.48 0.06 12.01
CA ASP A 52 -21.00 -1.22 11.52
C ASP A 52 -20.12 -2.35 12.04
N SER A 53 -20.77 -3.38 12.63
CA SER A 53 -20.06 -4.49 13.26
C SER A 53 -19.21 -5.28 12.26
N ASP A 54 -19.68 -5.42 11.01
CA ASP A 54 -18.93 -6.12 9.96
C ASP A 54 -17.65 -5.36 9.61
N LEU A 55 -17.72 -4.02 9.56
CA LEU A 55 -16.56 -3.18 9.29
C LEU A 55 -15.54 -3.26 10.43
N ILE A 56 -16.01 -3.20 11.67
CA ILE A 56 -15.15 -3.32 12.86
C ILE A 56 -14.44 -4.66 12.85
N GLU A 57 -15.18 -5.74 12.60
CA GLU A 57 -14.62 -7.09 12.53
C GLU A 57 -13.59 -7.23 11.42
N LEU A 58 -13.87 -6.69 10.23
CA LEU A 58 -12.95 -6.74 9.10
C LEU A 58 -11.67 -5.96 9.40
N ASN A 59 -11.77 -4.79 10.01
CA ASN A 59 -10.61 -4.02 10.43
C ASN A 59 -9.75 -4.80 11.43
N GLN A 60 -10.38 -5.47 12.41
CA GLN A 60 -9.67 -6.28 13.38
C GLN A 60 -8.95 -7.46 12.70
N GLN A 61 -9.60 -8.10 11.74
CA GLN A 61 -8.98 -9.19 10.97
C GLN A 61 -7.78 -8.70 10.18
N MET A 62 -7.86 -7.53 9.57
CA MET A 62 -6.75 -6.95 8.81
C MET A 62 -5.58 -6.57 9.72
N GLU A 63 -5.86 -5.98 10.87
CA GLU A 63 -4.82 -5.68 11.86
C GLU A 63 -4.14 -6.95 12.37
N GLN A 64 -4.91 -7.99 12.67
CA GLN A 64 -4.37 -9.26 13.12
C GLN A 64 -3.52 -9.92 12.03
N LYS A 65 -3.96 -9.88 10.79
CA LYS A 65 -3.23 -10.42 9.66
C LYS A 65 -1.92 -9.67 9.45
N PHE A 66 -1.94 -8.36 9.59
CA PHE A 66 -0.75 -7.54 9.54
C PHE A 66 0.25 -7.94 10.65
N GLU A 67 -0.22 -8.05 11.90
CA GLU A 67 0.61 -8.45 13.04
C GLU A 67 1.25 -9.81 12.82
N THR A 68 0.52 -10.75 12.23
CA THR A 68 0.98 -12.13 12.05
C THR A 68 1.91 -12.29 10.85
N GLU A 69 1.59 -11.66 9.71
CA GLU A 69 2.26 -11.91 8.45
C GLU A 69 3.28 -10.84 8.07
N ILE A 70 3.06 -9.60 8.43
CA ILE A 70 3.85 -8.47 7.96
C ILE A 70 4.79 -7.94 9.03
N LYS A 71 4.30 -7.74 10.24
CA LYS A 71 5.09 -7.14 11.31
C LYS A 71 6.40 -7.89 11.58
N PRO A 72 6.45 -9.23 11.55
CA PRO A 72 7.72 -9.94 11.73
C PRO A 72 8.77 -9.60 10.67
N LEU A 73 8.35 -9.18 9.47
CA LEU A 73 9.25 -8.81 8.38
C LEU A 73 9.84 -7.41 8.55
N ILE A 74 9.19 -6.55 9.33
CA ILE A 74 9.56 -5.14 9.51
C ILE A 74 9.86 -4.79 10.96
N ASP A 75 10.04 -5.79 11.82
CA ASP A 75 10.18 -5.64 13.27
C ASP A 75 11.36 -4.75 13.66
N GLU A 76 12.42 -4.76 12.87
CA GLU A 76 13.62 -3.96 13.10
C GLU A 76 13.52 -2.55 12.51
N PHE A 77 12.40 -2.23 11.87
CA PHE A 77 12.21 -0.94 11.22
C PHE A 77 11.23 -0.08 12.05
N PRO A 78 11.74 0.91 12.82
CA PRO A 78 10.91 1.63 13.78
C PRO A 78 9.94 2.65 13.16
N LYS A 79 10.12 3.02 11.89
CA LYS A 79 9.37 4.10 11.26
C LYS A 79 8.33 3.59 10.27
N PHE A 80 7.38 2.78 10.72
CA PHE A 80 6.30 2.36 9.84
C PHE A 80 4.94 2.66 10.44
N LYS A 81 3.93 2.79 9.56
CA LYS A 81 2.52 2.90 9.95
C LYS A 81 1.71 2.03 9.02
N PHE A 82 0.73 1.33 9.56
CA PHE A 82 -0.21 0.54 8.79
C PHE A 82 -1.61 1.12 8.94
N GLY A 83 -2.31 1.26 7.82
CA GLY A 83 -3.69 1.72 7.83
C GLY A 83 -4.54 0.94 6.85
N SER A 84 -5.82 0.81 7.17
CA SER A 84 -6.79 0.23 6.28
C SER A 84 -8.14 0.92 6.47
N SER A 85 -8.91 1.00 5.40
CA SER A 85 -10.25 1.57 5.46
C SER A 85 -11.08 1.07 4.29
N PRO A 86 -12.42 1.03 4.42
CA PRO A 86 -13.30 0.71 3.30
C PRO A 86 -13.44 1.96 2.42
N SER A 87 -12.63 2.03 1.39
CA SER A 87 -12.56 3.20 0.52
C SER A 87 -12.20 2.78 -0.89
N ASP A 88 -12.34 3.71 -1.84
CA ASP A 88 -11.69 3.55 -3.14
C ASP A 88 -10.18 3.61 -2.90
N PRO A 89 -9.47 2.50 -3.07
CA PRO A 89 -8.05 2.45 -2.69
C PRO A 89 -7.20 3.45 -3.45
N ALA A 90 -7.49 3.67 -4.73
CA ALA A 90 -6.72 4.61 -5.53
C ALA A 90 -6.88 6.04 -5.04
N LEU A 91 -8.12 6.45 -4.76
CA LEU A 91 -8.38 7.79 -4.27
C LEU A 91 -7.80 8.02 -2.89
N GLU A 92 -7.94 7.04 -2.00
CA GLU A 92 -7.42 7.17 -0.64
C GLU A 92 -5.90 7.25 -0.61
N ILE A 93 -5.22 6.42 -1.39
CA ILE A 93 -3.77 6.46 -1.48
C ILE A 93 -3.29 7.80 -2.01
N CYS A 94 -3.93 8.33 -3.05
CA CYS A 94 -3.57 9.64 -3.61
C CYS A 94 -3.84 10.78 -2.62
N LYS A 95 -4.95 10.71 -1.88
CA LYS A 95 -5.25 11.69 -0.81
C LYS A 95 -4.20 11.65 0.30
N ILE A 96 -3.85 10.46 0.75
CA ILE A 96 -2.84 10.29 1.79
C ILE A 96 -1.50 10.82 1.28
N ALA A 97 -1.11 10.46 0.07
CA ALA A 97 0.13 10.92 -0.54
C ALA A 97 0.22 12.44 -0.59
N HIS A 98 -0.89 13.09 -0.95
CA HIS A 98 -0.94 14.54 -0.98
C HIS A 98 -0.85 15.13 0.43
N ARG A 99 -1.63 14.58 1.36
CA ARG A 99 -1.70 15.09 2.74
C ARG A 99 -0.37 15.00 3.49
N ILE A 100 0.35 13.88 3.35
CA ILE A 100 1.63 13.69 4.04
C ILE A 100 2.81 14.17 3.20
N GLN A 101 2.59 14.63 1.99
CA GLN A 101 3.64 15.00 1.04
C GLN A 101 4.60 13.83 0.79
N ALA A 102 4.05 12.70 0.38
CA ALA A 102 4.82 11.51 0.09
C ALA A 102 5.79 11.75 -1.07
N ASP A 103 6.95 11.10 -0.98
CA ASP A 103 8.01 11.21 -1.97
C ASP A 103 7.95 10.08 -3.00
N LEU A 104 7.30 8.98 -2.66
CA LEU A 104 7.26 7.78 -3.49
C LEU A 104 6.08 6.90 -3.10
N ILE A 105 5.42 6.34 -4.11
CA ILE A 105 4.42 5.28 -3.93
C ILE A 105 4.94 4.04 -4.63
N LEU A 106 4.90 2.89 -3.94
CA LEU A 106 5.22 1.59 -4.54
C LEU A 106 3.95 0.79 -4.79
N LEU A 107 3.91 0.16 -5.95
CA LEU A 107 2.83 -0.75 -6.36
C LEU A 107 3.44 -2.09 -6.76
N GLY A 108 2.78 -3.19 -6.40
CA GLY A 108 3.06 -4.48 -7.00
C GLY A 108 2.25 -4.70 -8.27
N CYS A 109 2.70 -5.56 -9.15
CA CYS A 109 1.91 -5.99 -10.30
C CYS A 109 1.67 -7.50 -10.25
N HIS A 110 0.56 -7.93 -10.86
CA HIS A 110 0.18 -9.33 -10.86
C HIS A 110 1.19 -10.22 -11.61
N ASP A 111 1.33 -11.45 -11.15
CA ASP A 111 2.21 -12.43 -11.80
C ASP A 111 1.46 -13.08 -12.97
N GLU A 112 1.42 -12.38 -14.08
CA GLU A 112 0.79 -12.84 -15.32
C GLU A 112 1.77 -12.62 -16.47
N PRO A 113 2.81 -13.47 -16.60
CA PRO A 113 3.90 -13.23 -17.54
C PRO A 113 3.48 -13.21 -19.01
N GLU A 114 2.34 -13.78 -19.34
CA GLU A 114 1.76 -13.75 -20.69
C GLU A 114 1.21 -12.40 -21.10
N LYS A 115 1.02 -11.49 -20.14
CA LYS A 115 0.49 -10.14 -20.41
C LYS A 115 1.58 -9.10 -20.40
N PRO A 116 1.46 -8.02 -21.19
CA PRO A 116 2.32 -6.85 -21.04
C PRO A 116 2.25 -6.30 -19.61
N ARG A 117 3.33 -5.69 -19.14
CA ARG A 117 3.43 -5.25 -17.75
C ARG A 117 2.28 -4.33 -17.33
N LEU A 118 1.91 -3.37 -18.17
CA LEU A 118 0.81 -2.47 -17.84
C LEU A 118 -0.53 -3.17 -17.73
N ALA A 119 -0.72 -4.26 -18.48
CA ALA A 119 -1.95 -5.06 -18.41
C ALA A 119 -2.03 -5.92 -17.13
N ARG A 120 -0.92 -6.04 -16.38
CA ARG A 120 -0.89 -6.73 -15.08
C ARG A 120 -1.29 -5.83 -13.92
N LEU A 121 -1.52 -4.54 -14.19
CA LEU A 121 -2.03 -3.63 -13.20
C LEU A 121 -3.55 -3.71 -13.19
N ASP A 122 -4.11 -3.66 -11.99
CA ASP A 122 -5.55 -3.51 -11.84
C ASP A 122 -5.96 -2.04 -11.99
N TYR A 123 -7.27 -1.79 -11.84
CA TYR A 123 -7.81 -0.43 -11.90
C TYR A 123 -7.14 0.49 -10.87
N VAL A 124 -6.86 -0.04 -9.69
CA VAL A 124 -6.23 0.74 -8.60
C VAL A 124 -4.85 1.22 -9.02
N GLY A 125 -4.02 0.31 -9.52
CA GLY A 125 -2.67 0.65 -9.97
C GLY A 125 -2.66 1.66 -11.10
N MET A 126 -3.53 1.47 -12.10
CA MET A 126 -3.63 2.41 -13.23
C MET A 126 -4.07 3.80 -12.77
N THR A 127 -5.03 3.87 -11.86
CA THR A 127 -5.52 5.16 -11.35
C THR A 127 -4.45 5.87 -10.54
N ILE A 128 -3.70 5.13 -9.72
CA ILE A 128 -2.59 5.73 -8.95
C ILE A 128 -1.52 6.29 -9.89
N LEU A 129 -1.15 5.53 -10.92
CA LEU A 129 -0.17 6.02 -11.90
C LEU A 129 -0.60 7.33 -12.54
N GLU A 130 -1.89 7.46 -12.84
CA GLU A 130 -2.43 8.66 -13.48
C GLU A 130 -2.51 9.85 -12.51
N LYS A 131 -2.90 9.63 -11.27
CA LYS A 131 -3.30 10.70 -10.35
C LYS A 131 -2.37 10.96 -9.18
N ALA A 132 -1.32 10.16 -9.02
CA ALA A 132 -0.42 10.33 -7.88
C ALA A 132 0.29 11.68 -7.92
N PRO A 133 0.44 12.35 -6.74
CA PRO A 133 1.15 13.63 -6.67
C PRO A 133 2.67 13.47 -6.60
N CYS A 134 3.19 12.26 -6.66
CA CYS A 134 4.60 11.94 -6.53
C CYS A 134 4.98 10.79 -7.47
N PRO A 135 6.28 10.49 -7.62
CA PRO A 135 6.72 9.33 -8.41
C PRO A 135 6.11 8.02 -7.91
N VAL A 136 5.85 7.13 -8.83
CA VAL A 136 5.29 5.80 -8.55
C VAL A 136 6.25 4.75 -9.09
N MET A 137 6.64 3.83 -8.22
CA MET A 137 7.52 2.72 -8.59
C MET A 137 6.69 1.45 -8.68
N LEU A 138 6.76 0.81 -9.84
CA LEU A 138 6.11 -0.47 -10.07
C LEU A 138 7.11 -1.58 -9.80
N VAL A 139 6.78 -2.49 -8.89
CA VAL A 139 7.67 -3.58 -8.49
C VAL A 139 7.12 -4.89 -9.05
N PRO A 140 7.85 -5.58 -9.93
CA PRO A 140 7.42 -6.89 -10.42
C PRO A 140 7.45 -7.94 -9.32
N PRO A 141 6.68 -9.04 -9.52
CA PRO A 141 6.66 -10.13 -8.52
C PRO A 141 8.01 -10.77 -8.27
#